data_7354b458a6c734cf4761060542a2d103
#
_entry.id   7354b458a6c734cf4761060542a2d103
#
_cell.length_a   1.000
_cell.length_b   1.000
_cell.length_c   1.000
_cell.angle_alpha   90.00
_cell.angle_beta   90.00
_cell.angle_gamma   90.00
#
_symmetry.space_group_name_H-M   'P 1'
#
loop_
_entity.id
_entity.type
_entity.pdbx_description
1 polymer ?
#
loop_
_entity_poly.entity_id
_entity_poly.type
_entity_poly.pdbx_seq_one_letter_code
_entity_poly.pdbx_strand_id
1 'polypeptide(L)'
;MDWLPKQCSKHKWAPKTYESNLSTIQNLIIPYIGSMEMQKLKPYHMENLYTTLSKTPCGSYIEGKKQELTEKQKQRFLSGTTIHEVHRLLGTAFQYAVGWGILVKSPVPVDSPKKSTQERTIWTVEEMRAALDSMEAPHPASDSPPHAGWCAARGRDRRSDPGRPRF
;
A
#
# COMPACT_ATOMS: atom_id res chain seq x y z
N MET A 1 -0.39 -16.83 -11.19
CA MET A 1 0.42 -15.85 -10.43
C MET A 1 0.85 -16.42 -9.07
N ASP A 2 1.81 -17.34 -9.06
CA ASP A 2 2.17 -18.11 -7.85
C ASP A 2 3.19 -17.39 -6.95
N TRP A 3 3.75 -16.26 -7.41
CA TRP A 3 4.75 -15.51 -6.64
C TRP A 3 4.16 -14.81 -5.41
N LEU A 4 3.02 -14.15 -5.55
CA LEU A 4 2.36 -13.40 -4.47
C LEU A 4 2.01 -14.27 -3.27
N PRO A 5 1.28 -15.40 -3.43
CA PRO A 5 0.98 -16.27 -2.29
C PRO A 5 2.22 -16.80 -1.59
N LYS A 6 3.29 -17.08 -2.35
CA LYS A 6 4.56 -17.56 -1.80
C LYS A 6 5.28 -16.52 -0.92
N GLN A 7 5.05 -15.21 -1.11
CA GLN A 7 5.61 -14.18 -0.24
C GLN A 7 4.93 -14.17 1.14
N CYS A 8 3.63 -14.44 1.18
CA CYS A 8 2.88 -14.55 2.42
C CYS A 8 3.21 -15.85 3.16
N SER A 9 3.22 -17.00 2.45
CA SER A 9 3.50 -18.31 3.04
C SER A 9 4.91 -18.43 3.62
N LYS A 10 5.88 -17.70 3.06
CA LYS A 10 7.26 -17.63 3.58
C LYS A 10 7.43 -16.61 4.72
N HIS A 11 6.35 -16.11 5.30
CA HIS A 11 6.34 -15.08 6.36
C HIS A 11 7.15 -13.81 6.03
N LYS A 12 7.39 -13.54 4.74
CA LYS A 12 8.09 -12.32 4.31
C LYS A 12 7.21 -11.09 4.37
N TRP A 13 5.90 -11.27 4.17
CA TRP A 13 4.91 -10.20 4.22
C TRP A 13 3.84 -10.47 5.27
N ALA A 14 3.52 -9.45 6.05
CA ALA A 14 2.32 -9.47 6.89
C ALA A 14 1.06 -9.51 6.02
N PRO A 15 -0.07 -10.06 6.51
CA PRO A 15 -1.33 -10.15 5.76
C PRO A 15 -1.77 -8.81 5.16
N LYS A 16 -1.72 -7.73 5.95
CA LYS A 16 -2.06 -6.37 5.48
C LYS A 16 -1.13 -5.85 4.37
N THR A 17 0.15 -6.19 4.43
CA THR A 17 1.12 -5.86 3.37
C THR A 17 0.81 -6.63 2.09
N TYR A 18 0.40 -7.88 2.20
CA TYR A 18 -0.02 -8.69 1.07
C TYR A 18 -1.26 -8.08 0.38
N GLU A 19 -2.29 -7.72 1.14
CA GLU A 19 -3.51 -7.08 0.62
C GLU A 19 -3.20 -5.76 -0.08
N SER A 20 -2.36 -4.91 0.52
CA SER A 20 -1.94 -3.65 -0.07
C SER A 20 -1.18 -3.84 -1.38
N ASN A 21 -0.24 -4.78 -1.42
CA ASN A 21 0.53 -5.09 -2.62
C ASN A 21 -0.37 -5.72 -3.71
N LEU A 22 -1.31 -6.57 -3.33
CA LEU A 22 -2.30 -7.16 -4.25
C LEU A 22 -3.16 -6.07 -4.90
N SER A 23 -3.67 -5.14 -4.09
CA SER A 23 -4.44 -3.98 -4.58
C SER A 23 -3.60 -3.12 -5.54
N THR A 24 -2.34 -2.86 -5.20
CA THR A 24 -1.41 -2.11 -6.07
C THR A 24 -1.21 -2.82 -7.41
N ILE A 25 -1.03 -4.13 -7.41
CA ILE A 25 -0.86 -4.91 -8.64
C ILE A 25 -2.13 -4.86 -9.49
N GLN A 26 -3.30 -5.10 -8.90
CA GLN A 26 -4.57 -5.14 -9.60
C GLN A 26 -4.97 -3.79 -10.19
N ASN A 27 -4.70 -2.69 -9.47
CA ASN A 27 -5.18 -1.37 -9.83
C ASN A 27 -4.16 -0.51 -10.60
N LEU A 28 -2.86 -0.71 -10.37
CA LEU A 28 -1.82 0.16 -10.91
C LEU A 28 -0.84 -0.55 -11.86
N ILE A 29 -0.83 -1.88 -11.93
CA ILE A 29 0.10 -2.63 -12.77
C ILE A 29 -0.64 -3.38 -13.88
N ILE A 30 -1.57 -4.25 -13.52
CA ILE A 30 -2.29 -5.10 -14.48
C ILE A 30 -2.99 -4.30 -15.57
N PRO A 31 -3.69 -3.18 -15.31
CA PRO A 31 -4.40 -2.44 -16.34
C PRO A 31 -3.50 -1.87 -17.45
N TYR A 32 -2.22 -1.65 -17.15
CA TYR A 32 -1.28 -0.99 -18.06
C TYR A 32 -0.31 -1.97 -18.77
N ILE A 33 0.20 -2.94 -18.04
CA ILE A 33 1.22 -3.87 -18.58
C ILE A 33 0.83 -5.34 -18.46
N GLY A 34 -0.32 -5.65 -17.87
CA GLY A 34 -0.74 -7.04 -17.63
C GLY A 34 -1.01 -7.86 -18.89
N SER A 35 -1.30 -7.22 -20.03
CA SER A 35 -1.49 -7.89 -21.32
C SER A 35 -0.17 -8.22 -22.05
N MET A 36 0.96 -7.68 -21.58
CA MET A 36 2.25 -7.89 -22.23
C MET A 36 2.94 -9.15 -21.68
N GLU A 37 3.56 -9.91 -22.56
CA GLU A 37 4.40 -11.03 -22.16
C GLU A 37 5.64 -10.52 -21.38
N MET A 38 5.94 -11.17 -20.26
CA MET A 38 7.02 -10.76 -19.38
C MET A 38 8.39 -10.68 -20.08
N GLN A 39 8.63 -11.58 -21.05
CA GLN A 39 9.87 -11.64 -21.83
C GLN A 39 10.02 -10.48 -22.83
N LYS A 40 8.91 -9.87 -23.24
CA LYS A 40 8.89 -8.71 -24.15
C LYS A 40 8.98 -7.37 -23.44
N LEU A 41 8.93 -7.37 -22.11
CA LEU A 41 9.04 -6.16 -21.31
C LEU A 41 10.47 -5.60 -21.36
N LYS A 42 10.57 -4.32 -21.72
CA LYS A 42 11.83 -3.56 -21.80
C LYS A 42 11.81 -2.41 -20.80
N PRO A 43 12.96 -1.84 -20.43
CA PRO A 43 13.02 -0.68 -19.52
C PRO A 43 12.13 0.50 -19.96
N TYR A 44 12.05 0.77 -21.24
CA TYR A 44 11.17 1.78 -21.83
C TYR A 44 9.68 1.60 -21.44
N HIS A 45 9.20 0.37 -21.36
CA HIS A 45 7.81 0.12 -20.95
C HIS A 45 7.58 0.47 -19.46
N MET A 46 8.63 0.32 -18.63
CA MET A 46 8.57 0.72 -17.22
C MET A 46 8.54 2.24 -17.07
N GLU A 47 9.35 2.96 -17.82
CA GLU A 47 9.35 4.44 -17.84
C GLU A 47 8.00 5.00 -18.32
N ASN A 48 7.44 4.41 -19.37
CA ASN A 48 6.10 4.77 -19.84
C ASN A 48 5.02 4.50 -18.80
N LEU A 49 5.12 3.37 -18.07
CA LEU A 49 4.22 3.06 -16.97
C LEU A 49 4.28 4.16 -15.89
N TYR A 50 5.49 4.55 -15.45
CA TYR A 50 5.63 5.59 -14.42
C TYR A 50 5.11 6.95 -14.88
N THR A 51 5.38 7.31 -16.13
CA THR A 51 4.85 8.53 -16.74
C THR A 51 3.33 8.52 -16.82
N THR A 52 2.74 7.39 -17.17
CA THR A 52 1.29 7.24 -17.22
C THR A 52 0.68 7.28 -15.83
N LEU A 53 1.28 6.60 -14.85
CA LEU A 53 0.82 6.61 -13.46
C LEU A 53 0.85 8.02 -12.86
N SER A 54 1.87 8.83 -13.17
CA SER A 54 1.95 10.22 -12.67
C SER A 54 0.80 11.11 -13.17
N LYS A 55 0.19 10.75 -14.29
CA LYS A 55 -0.97 11.45 -14.89
C LYS A 55 -2.30 10.78 -14.57
N THR A 56 -2.27 9.65 -13.87
CA THR A 56 -3.47 8.88 -13.55
C THR A 56 -4.14 9.43 -12.29
N PRO A 57 -5.43 9.76 -12.33
CA PRO A 57 -6.18 10.16 -11.14
C PRO A 57 -6.25 9.03 -10.10
N CYS A 58 -6.25 9.41 -8.81
CA CYS A 58 -6.45 8.46 -7.73
C CYS A 58 -7.82 7.76 -7.84
N GLY A 59 -7.85 6.43 -7.65
CA GLY A 59 -9.09 5.66 -7.68
C GLY A 59 -9.60 5.34 -9.08
N SER A 60 -8.79 5.53 -10.15
CA SER A 60 -9.17 5.18 -11.53
C SER A 60 -9.50 3.70 -11.72
N TYR A 61 -8.94 2.83 -10.89
CA TYR A 61 -9.21 1.41 -10.88
C TYR A 61 -9.44 0.91 -9.46
N ILE A 62 -10.43 0.04 -9.30
CA ILE A 62 -10.72 -0.68 -8.05
C ILE A 62 -10.89 -2.16 -8.44
N GLU A 63 -10.17 -3.05 -7.77
CA GLU A 63 -10.15 -4.49 -8.08
C GLU A 63 -9.90 -4.80 -9.56
N GLY A 64 -9.06 -4.01 -10.21
CA GLY A 64 -8.72 -4.13 -11.62
C GLY A 64 -9.79 -3.60 -12.60
N LYS A 65 -10.93 -3.11 -12.10
CA LYS A 65 -12.01 -2.54 -12.93
C LYS A 65 -11.90 -1.02 -12.97
N LYS A 66 -12.05 -0.45 -14.17
CA LYS A 66 -12.07 1.00 -14.37
C LYS A 66 -13.31 1.61 -13.69
N GLN A 67 -13.10 2.70 -12.95
CA GLN A 67 -14.17 3.41 -12.24
C GLN A 67 -14.51 4.72 -12.92
N GLU A 68 -15.78 5.13 -12.79
CA GLU A 68 -16.19 6.49 -13.09
C GLU A 68 -15.82 7.40 -11.92
N LEU A 69 -15.06 8.46 -12.21
CA LEU A 69 -14.54 9.37 -11.21
C LEU A 69 -15.37 10.65 -11.14
N THR A 70 -15.63 11.12 -9.94
CA THR A 70 -16.18 12.47 -9.72
C THR A 70 -15.15 13.54 -10.10
N GLU A 71 -15.61 14.78 -10.42
CA GLU A 71 -14.72 15.87 -10.84
C GLU A 71 -13.61 16.16 -9.81
N LYS A 72 -13.92 16.08 -8.51
CA LYS A 72 -12.93 16.24 -7.44
C LYS A 72 -11.85 15.14 -7.45
N GLN A 73 -12.22 13.91 -7.79
CA GLN A 73 -11.28 12.78 -7.87
C GLN A 73 -10.39 12.89 -9.11
N LYS A 74 -10.90 13.39 -10.23
CA LYS A 74 -10.12 13.61 -11.46
C LYS A 74 -8.95 14.58 -11.25
N GLN A 75 -9.06 15.49 -10.28
CA GLN A 75 -8.02 16.47 -9.94
C GLN A 75 -6.91 15.92 -9.02
N ARG A 76 -7.11 14.74 -8.42
CA ARG A 76 -6.13 14.12 -7.50
C ARG A 76 -5.33 13.05 -8.23
N PHE A 77 -4.11 13.36 -8.57
CA PHE A 77 -3.18 12.42 -9.19
C PHE A 77 -2.45 11.54 -8.15
N LEU A 78 -1.89 10.43 -8.64
CA LEU A 78 -1.08 9.54 -7.82
C LEU A 78 0.20 10.26 -7.34
N SER A 79 0.54 10.07 -6.07
CA SER A 79 1.75 10.68 -5.50
C SER A 79 3.02 9.97 -5.98
N GLY A 80 4.14 10.70 -6.01
CA GLY A 80 5.43 10.09 -6.31
C GLY A 80 5.81 8.94 -5.36
N THR A 81 5.34 8.98 -4.11
CA THR A 81 5.50 7.88 -3.16
C THR A 81 4.80 6.60 -3.63
N THR A 82 3.58 6.72 -4.17
CA THR A 82 2.84 5.57 -4.72
C THR A 82 3.56 4.96 -5.92
N ILE A 83 4.08 5.82 -6.82
CA ILE A 83 4.84 5.37 -8.00
C ILE A 83 6.14 4.67 -7.58
N HIS A 84 6.81 5.20 -6.56
CA HIS A 84 7.99 4.55 -5.98
C HIS A 84 7.67 3.16 -5.38
N GLU A 85 6.52 3.01 -4.70
CA GLU A 85 6.09 1.69 -4.20
C GLU A 85 5.81 0.70 -5.34
N VAL A 86 5.19 1.15 -6.45
CA VAL A 86 5.03 0.34 -7.67
C VAL A 86 6.39 -0.09 -8.21
N HIS A 87 7.35 0.82 -8.31
CA HIS A 87 8.72 0.51 -8.76
C HIS A 87 9.38 -0.55 -7.87
N ARG A 88 9.33 -0.37 -6.55
CA ARG A 88 9.89 -1.31 -5.57
C ARG A 88 9.26 -2.71 -5.69
N LEU A 89 7.93 -2.75 -5.85
CA LEU A 89 7.19 -4.00 -5.97
C LEU A 89 7.53 -4.74 -7.27
N LEU A 90 7.58 -4.02 -8.40
CA LEU A 90 8.01 -4.56 -9.69
C LEU A 90 9.47 -5.05 -9.64
N GLY A 91 10.37 -4.27 -9.05
CA GLY A 91 11.77 -4.66 -8.87
C GLY A 91 11.90 -5.99 -8.15
N THR A 92 11.17 -6.15 -7.05
CA THR A 92 11.14 -7.42 -6.30
C THR A 92 10.58 -8.56 -7.15
N ALA A 93 9.46 -8.35 -7.84
CA ALA A 93 8.82 -9.38 -8.68
C ALA A 93 9.74 -9.86 -9.81
N PHE A 94 10.38 -8.92 -10.52
CA PHE A 94 11.29 -9.25 -11.62
C PHE A 94 12.59 -9.89 -11.15
N GLN A 95 13.11 -9.55 -9.98
CA GLN A 95 14.25 -10.24 -9.38
C GLN A 95 13.92 -11.71 -9.11
N TYR A 96 12.71 -12.02 -8.62
CA TYR A 96 12.27 -13.40 -8.48
C TYR A 96 12.14 -14.11 -9.85
N ALA A 97 11.64 -13.43 -10.87
CA ALA A 97 11.53 -13.98 -12.22
C ALA A 97 12.90 -14.32 -12.81
N VAL A 98 13.92 -13.49 -12.57
CA VAL A 98 15.31 -13.77 -12.95
C VAL A 98 15.85 -14.96 -12.14
N GLY A 99 15.61 -15.01 -10.83
CA GLY A 99 16.03 -16.13 -9.97
C GLY A 99 15.38 -17.47 -10.34
N TRP A 100 14.20 -17.44 -10.96
CA TRP A 100 13.52 -18.64 -11.48
C TRP A 100 13.91 -18.99 -12.92
N GLY A 101 14.81 -18.22 -13.54
CA GLY A 101 15.25 -18.44 -14.92
C GLY A 101 14.21 -18.08 -15.99
N ILE A 102 13.13 -17.38 -15.63
CA ILE A 102 12.09 -16.90 -16.55
C ILE A 102 12.62 -15.73 -17.39
N LEU A 103 13.45 -14.89 -16.78
CA LEU A 103 14.09 -13.73 -17.42
C LEU A 103 15.61 -13.80 -17.26
N VAL A 104 16.32 -13.34 -18.27
CA VAL A 104 17.79 -13.22 -18.22
C VAL A 104 18.20 -11.99 -17.41
N LYS A 105 17.43 -10.89 -17.53
CA LYS A 105 17.71 -9.61 -16.85
C LYS A 105 16.40 -8.92 -16.47
N SER A 106 16.42 -8.23 -15.33
CA SER A 106 15.28 -7.40 -14.92
C SER A 106 15.08 -6.21 -15.87
N PRO A 107 13.86 -5.94 -16.34
CA PRO A 107 13.54 -4.78 -17.16
C PRO A 107 13.33 -3.49 -16.33
N VAL A 108 13.34 -3.59 -15.00
CA VAL A 108 13.12 -2.43 -14.13
C VAL A 108 14.38 -1.56 -14.13
N PRO A 109 14.27 -0.24 -14.44
CA PRO A 109 15.40 0.69 -14.38
C PRO A 109 16.04 0.71 -13.00
N VAL A 110 17.34 0.99 -12.93
CA VAL A 110 18.05 1.15 -11.66
C VAL A 110 17.59 2.43 -10.94
N ASP A 111 17.30 3.48 -11.72
CA ASP A 111 16.85 4.76 -11.17
C ASP A 111 15.39 4.68 -10.77
N SER A 112 15.14 4.86 -9.47
CA SER A 112 13.78 4.86 -8.95
C SER A 112 13.11 6.23 -9.10
N PRO A 113 11.80 6.29 -9.35
CA PRO A 113 11.06 7.54 -9.35
C PRO A 113 11.23 8.29 -8.01
N LYS A 114 11.37 9.61 -8.07
CA LYS A 114 11.53 10.44 -6.88
C LYS A 114 10.28 10.36 -5.99
N LYS A 115 10.50 10.18 -4.70
CA LYS A 115 9.42 10.29 -3.70
C LYS A 115 9.03 11.76 -3.57
N SER A 116 7.73 12.04 -3.51
CA SER A 116 7.26 13.34 -3.06
C SER A 116 7.38 13.37 -1.53
N THR A 117 8.42 14.02 -1.03
CA THR A 117 8.54 14.27 0.41
C THR A 117 7.85 15.59 0.71
N GLN A 118 6.75 15.53 1.41
CA GLN A 118 6.08 16.71 1.93
C GLN A 118 6.61 16.92 3.36
N GLU A 119 7.27 18.04 3.60
CA GLU A 119 7.66 18.41 4.95
C GLU A 119 6.41 18.55 5.81
N ARG A 120 6.40 17.87 6.95
CA ARG A 120 5.31 17.98 7.91
C ARG A 120 5.63 19.15 8.81
N THR A 121 4.72 20.08 8.91
CA THR A 121 4.79 21.15 9.91
C THR A 121 4.71 20.49 11.30
N ILE A 122 5.71 20.74 12.12
CA ILE A 122 5.72 20.30 13.52
C ILE A 122 4.97 21.37 14.30
N TRP A 123 4.01 20.94 15.10
CA TRP A 123 3.26 21.86 15.95
C TRP A 123 4.19 22.52 16.98
N THR A 124 4.01 23.82 17.17
CA THR A 124 4.66 24.54 18.25
C THR A 124 4.07 24.12 19.60
N VAL A 125 4.77 24.45 20.70
CA VAL A 125 4.29 24.13 22.04
C VAL A 125 2.95 24.83 22.33
N GLU A 126 2.78 26.06 21.83
CA GLU A 126 1.56 26.83 21.95
C GLU A 126 0.40 26.20 21.20
N GLU A 127 0.61 25.77 19.96
CA GLU A 127 -0.41 25.07 19.16
C GLU A 127 -0.81 23.75 19.80
N MET A 128 0.16 23.02 20.37
CA MET A 128 -0.11 21.76 21.06
C MET A 128 -0.95 21.98 22.32
N ARG A 129 -0.63 23.03 23.12
CA ARG A 129 -1.42 23.41 24.30
C ARG A 129 -2.83 23.81 23.92
N ALA A 130 -2.99 24.70 22.92
CA ALA A 130 -4.30 25.11 22.44
C ALA A 130 -5.15 23.92 21.94
N ALA A 131 -4.52 22.95 21.27
CA ALA A 131 -5.21 21.74 20.85
C ALA A 131 -5.66 20.88 22.05
N LEU A 132 -4.81 20.72 23.07
CA LEU A 132 -5.16 19.98 24.29
C LEU A 132 -6.29 20.66 25.06
N ASP A 133 -6.22 21.99 25.24
CA ASP A 133 -7.27 22.78 25.90
C ASP A 133 -8.61 22.65 25.17
N SER A 134 -8.58 22.61 23.83
CA SER A 134 -9.78 22.41 23.02
C SER A 134 -10.36 20.98 23.15
N MET A 135 -9.55 20.00 23.49
CA MET A 135 -9.96 18.62 23.72
C MET A 135 -10.51 18.38 25.14
N GLU A 136 -10.10 19.19 26.12
CA GLU A 136 -10.64 19.16 27.49
C GLU A 136 -12.01 19.84 27.61
N ALA A 137 -12.44 20.61 26.60
CA ALA A 137 -13.82 21.09 26.58
C ALA A 137 -14.76 19.88 26.56
N PRO A 138 -15.75 19.80 27.49
CA PRO A 138 -16.64 18.67 27.55
C PRO A 138 -17.35 18.55 26.21
N HIS A 139 -17.11 17.47 25.49
CA HIS A 139 -17.92 17.11 24.35
C HIS A 139 -19.39 17.18 24.78
N PRO A 140 -20.24 17.92 24.08
CA PRO A 140 -21.68 17.82 24.32
C PRO A 140 -22.00 16.34 24.26
N ALA A 141 -22.53 15.82 25.38
CA ALA A 141 -22.84 14.41 25.53
C ALA A 141 -23.62 13.96 24.28
N SER A 142 -22.97 13.22 23.38
CA SER A 142 -23.70 12.47 22.39
C SER A 142 -24.48 11.43 23.18
N ASP A 143 -25.81 11.45 23.09
CA ASP A 143 -26.71 10.46 23.67
C ASP A 143 -26.53 9.06 23.09
N SER A 144 -25.32 8.73 22.69
CA SER A 144 -24.94 7.38 22.30
C SER A 144 -24.63 6.60 23.57
N PRO A 145 -25.35 5.50 23.85
CA PRO A 145 -25.09 4.69 25.03
C PRO A 145 -23.63 4.21 24.98
N PRO A 146 -22.93 4.18 26.14
CA PRO A 146 -21.56 3.72 26.19
C PRO A 146 -21.51 2.31 25.59
N HIS A 147 -20.67 2.15 24.56
CA HIS A 147 -20.43 0.86 23.93
C HIS A 147 -19.80 -0.07 24.98
N ALA A 148 -20.65 -0.77 25.75
CA ALA A 148 -20.27 -1.74 26.76
C ALA A 148 -19.53 -2.98 26.22
N GLY A 149 -19.19 -2.99 24.93
CA GLY A 149 -18.58 -4.13 24.26
C GLY A 149 -17.05 -4.07 24.06
N TRP A 150 -16.40 -2.90 24.24
CA TRP A 150 -14.99 -2.78 23.87
C TRP A 150 -13.99 -3.16 24.97
N CYS A 151 -14.41 -3.17 26.21
CA CYS A 151 -13.54 -3.56 27.34
C CYS A 151 -13.53 -5.07 27.63
N ALA A 152 -14.48 -5.85 27.11
CA ALA A 152 -14.57 -7.30 27.37
C ALA A 152 -13.64 -8.17 26.50
N ALA A 153 -13.03 -7.61 25.42
CA ALA A 153 -12.20 -8.38 24.49
C ALA A 153 -10.69 -8.38 24.82
N ARG A 154 -10.27 -7.70 25.90
CA ARG A 154 -8.84 -7.61 26.28
C ARG A 154 -8.40 -8.53 27.42
N GLY A 155 -9.30 -9.41 27.85
CA GLY A 155 -9.07 -10.39 28.93
C GLY A 155 -8.97 -11.83 28.43
N ARG A 156 -8.34 -12.10 27.29
CA ARG A 156 -7.94 -13.47 26.96
C ARG A 156 -6.64 -13.77 27.68
N ASP A 157 -6.82 -14.38 28.84
CA ASP A 157 -5.80 -14.95 29.70
C ASP A 157 -4.83 -15.83 28.88
N ARG A 158 -3.56 -15.42 28.83
CA ARG A 158 -2.47 -16.17 28.14
C ARG A 158 -1.96 -17.32 28.99
N ARG A 159 -2.68 -17.76 30.03
CA ARG A 159 -2.18 -18.72 31.01
C ARG A 159 -2.69 -20.15 30.89
N SER A 160 -3.49 -20.47 29.87
CA SER A 160 -4.05 -21.83 29.77
C SER A 160 -3.93 -22.43 28.38
N ASP A 161 -2.75 -22.38 27.78
CA ASP A 161 -2.41 -23.24 26.62
C ASP A 161 -1.31 -24.23 27.03
N PRO A 162 -1.66 -25.47 27.42
CA PRO A 162 -0.72 -26.46 27.91
C PRO A 162 0.08 -27.16 26.80
N GLY A 163 0.00 -26.69 25.55
CA GLY A 163 0.58 -27.38 24.38
C GLY A 163 1.73 -26.69 23.67
N ARG A 164 2.31 -25.61 24.22
CA ARG A 164 3.41 -24.91 23.55
C ARG A 164 4.77 -25.42 24.01
N PRO A 165 5.55 -26.10 23.16
CA PRO A 165 6.92 -26.47 23.51
C PRO A 165 7.78 -25.23 23.70
N ARG A 166 8.54 -25.20 24.76
CA ARG A 166 9.59 -24.18 25.04
C ARG A 166 10.82 -24.57 24.23
N PHE A 167 11.19 -23.77 23.27
CA PHE A 167 12.52 -23.70 22.69
C PHE A 167 13.06 -22.32 22.91
#